data_623044e42b5b9c37a2f5400d2fc5ac67
#
_entry.id   623044e42b5b9c37a2f5400d2fc5ac67
#
_cell.length_a   1.000
_cell.length_b   1.000
_cell.length_c   1.000
_cell.angle_alpha   90.00
_cell.angle_beta   90.00
_cell.angle_gamma   90.00
#
_symmetry.space_group_name_H-M   'P 1'
#
loop_
_entity.id
_entity.type
_entity.pdbx_description
1 polymer ?
#
loop_
_entity_poly.entity_id
_entity_poly.type
_entity_poly.pdbx_seq_one_letter_code
_entity_poly.pdbx_strand_id
1 'polypeptide(L)'
;MLFERIISRGLAHYSYLVGDRNEAIVIDPRRDCEVYIEKASSEGMRISHILETHRNEDYFVGSMELAKFTGAKVWHADGQWDYKYGKAALPGQKWKIGRLAIEAIPTPGHTPGSMSYLLLDSKGLAWAVFTGDALFAGDVGRIDLLGEEREPEMAGLLYQSIFDR
;
A
#
# COMPACT_ATOMS: atom_id res chain seq x y z
N MET A 1 14.34 12.21 5.65
CA MET A 1 13.17 11.43 5.15
C MET A 1 13.49 10.98 3.73
N LEU A 2 13.42 9.71 3.46
CA LEU A 2 13.45 9.14 2.11
C LEU A 2 12.01 9.01 1.61
N PHE A 3 11.75 9.42 0.38
CA PHE A 3 10.46 9.24 -0.29
C PHE A 3 10.71 9.01 -1.78
N GLU A 4 10.53 7.78 -2.22
CA GLU A 4 10.77 7.36 -3.59
C GLU A 4 9.51 6.75 -4.20
N ARG A 5 9.08 7.26 -5.34
CA ARG A 5 8.05 6.65 -6.18
C ARG A 5 8.71 5.84 -7.28
N ILE A 6 8.44 4.56 -7.32
CA ILE A 6 9.01 3.62 -8.28
C ILE A 6 7.93 3.22 -9.29
N ILE A 7 8.21 3.48 -10.56
CA ILE A 7 7.28 3.27 -11.67
C ILE A 7 7.55 1.89 -12.28
N SER A 8 6.51 1.09 -12.46
CA SER A 8 6.58 -0.16 -13.21
C SER A 8 6.35 0.14 -14.69
N ARG A 9 7.41 -0.02 -15.50
CA ARG A 9 7.30 0.25 -16.95
C ARG A 9 6.34 -0.74 -17.60
N GLY A 10 5.39 -0.21 -18.38
CA GLY A 10 4.38 -1.02 -19.10
C GLY A 10 3.16 -1.40 -18.27
N LEU A 11 3.10 -0.99 -17.01
CA LEU A 11 1.95 -1.15 -16.12
C LEU A 11 1.54 0.19 -15.55
N ALA A 12 0.26 0.41 -15.32
CA ALA A 12 -0.26 1.57 -14.60
C ALA A 12 -0.07 1.38 -13.08
N HIS A 13 1.18 1.11 -12.65
CA HIS A 13 1.49 0.76 -11.28
C HIS A 13 2.61 1.60 -10.70
N TYR A 14 2.37 2.14 -9.53
CA TYR A 14 3.33 2.84 -8.68
C TYR A 14 3.51 2.10 -7.37
N SER A 15 4.77 1.91 -6.99
CA SER A 15 5.14 1.49 -5.65
C SER A 15 5.95 2.58 -4.96
N TYR A 16 6.02 2.52 -3.64
CA TYR A 16 6.67 3.57 -2.87
C TYR A 16 7.63 2.98 -1.85
N LEU A 17 8.79 3.65 -1.69
CA LEU A 17 9.72 3.41 -0.61
C LEU A 17 9.76 4.66 0.27
N VAL A 18 9.36 4.50 1.53
CA VAL A 18 9.30 5.58 2.52
C VAL A 18 10.21 5.24 3.69
N GLY A 19 11.09 6.16 4.08
CA GLY A 19 12.03 5.91 5.16
C GLY A 19 12.39 7.15 5.97
N ASP A 20 12.75 6.94 7.23
CA ASP A 20 13.37 7.96 8.08
C ASP A 20 14.38 7.28 9.01
N ARG A 21 15.53 7.95 9.21
CA ARG A 21 16.67 7.44 9.96
C ARG A 21 17.22 6.14 9.36
N ASN A 22 17.05 5.02 10.03
CA ASN A 22 17.56 3.71 9.65
C ASN A 22 16.47 2.68 9.27
N GLU A 23 15.22 3.13 9.13
CA GLU A 23 14.09 2.27 8.80
C GLU A 23 13.34 2.76 7.57
N ALA A 24 12.85 1.81 6.78
CA ALA A 24 12.01 2.06 5.62
C ALA A 24 10.84 1.06 5.54
N ILE A 25 9.80 1.48 4.85
CA ILE A 25 8.63 0.67 4.48
C ILE A 25 8.47 0.74 2.97
N VAL A 26 8.04 -0.36 2.36
CA VAL A 26 7.66 -0.41 0.95
C VAL A 26 6.14 -0.62 0.85
N ILE A 27 5.51 0.11 -0.07
CA ILE A 27 4.08 0.00 -0.37
C ILE A 27 3.93 -0.52 -1.79
N ASP A 28 3.14 -1.57 -1.97
CA ASP A 28 2.84 -2.26 -3.23
C ASP A 28 4.10 -2.59 -4.07
N PRO A 29 5.05 -3.37 -3.54
CA PRO A 29 6.29 -3.65 -4.27
C PRO A 29 6.04 -4.45 -5.54
N ARG A 30 6.71 -4.08 -6.62
CA ARG A 30 6.80 -4.90 -7.83
C ARG A 30 7.73 -6.09 -7.60
N ARG A 31 7.67 -7.08 -8.49
CA ARG A 31 8.38 -8.35 -8.31
C ARG A 31 9.91 -8.25 -8.37
N ASP A 32 10.46 -7.36 -9.17
CA ASP A 32 11.90 -7.08 -9.23
C ASP A 32 12.32 -6.19 -8.05
N CYS A 33 12.58 -6.85 -6.93
CA CYS A 33 12.72 -6.24 -5.60
C CYS A 33 14.06 -5.53 -5.38
N GLU A 34 15.06 -5.76 -6.20
CA GLU A 34 16.41 -5.23 -6.04
C GLU A 34 16.42 -3.72 -5.90
N VAL A 35 15.55 -3.03 -6.65
CA VAL A 35 15.45 -1.56 -6.63
C VAL A 35 15.15 -1.00 -5.24
N TYR A 36 14.33 -1.69 -4.44
CA TYR A 36 14.01 -1.25 -3.08
C TYR A 36 15.16 -1.50 -2.13
N ILE A 37 15.81 -2.65 -2.27
CA ILE A 37 16.94 -3.07 -1.45
C ILE A 37 18.13 -2.14 -1.67
N GLU A 38 18.48 -1.88 -2.92
CA GLU A 38 19.56 -0.98 -3.29
C GLU A 38 19.33 0.45 -2.78
N LYS A 39 18.13 1.01 -3.02
CA LYS A 39 17.78 2.35 -2.56
C LYS A 39 17.78 2.46 -1.02
N ALA A 40 17.19 1.51 -0.31
CA ALA A 40 17.20 1.52 1.14
C ALA A 40 18.64 1.38 1.69
N SER A 41 19.44 0.46 1.12
CA SER A 41 20.82 0.23 1.55
C SER A 41 21.72 1.43 1.29
N SER A 42 21.57 2.12 0.16
CA SER A 42 22.36 3.33 -0.15
C SER A 42 22.12 4.47 0.85
N GLU A 43 20.94 4.50 1.48
CA GLU A 43 20.58 5.46 2.53
C GLU A 43 20.82 4.91 3.95
N GLY A 44 21.46 3.73 4.08
CA GLY A 44 21.70 3.09 5.37
C GLY A 44 20.44 2.65 6.11
N MET A 45 19.36 2.35 5.36
CA MET A 45 18.07 1.99 5.92
C MET A 45 17.78 0.50 5.75
N ARG A 46 17.04 -0.07 6.72
CA ARG A 46 16.51 -1.42 6.68
C ARG A 46 15.02 -1.39 6.35
N ILE A 47 14.58 -2.16 5.38
CA ILE A 47 13.16 -2.34 5.10
C ILE A 47 12.56 -3.23 6.21
N SER A 48 11.64 -2.68 7.00
CA SER A 48 11.05 -3.33 8.17
C SER A 48 9.64 -3.85 7.92
N HIS A 49 8.88 -3.19 7.05
CA HIS A 49 7.52 -3.55 6.71
C HIS A 49 7.25 -3.40 5.21
N ILE A 50 6.32 -4.20 4.72
CA ILE A 50 5.78 -4.16 3.36
C ILE A 50 4.27 -4.08 3.51
N LEU A 51 3.65 -3.10 2.88
CA LEU A 51 2.21 -2.85 2.94
C LEU A 51 1.60 -3.04 1.56
N GLU A 52 0.48 -3.73 1.47
CA GLU A 52 -0.29 -3.92 0.24
C GLU A 52 -1.61 -3.14 0.36
N THR A 53 -1.93 -2.29 -0.63
CA THR A 53 -3.16 -1.49 -0.62
C THR A 53 -4.39 -2.33 -0.93
N HIS A 54 -4.26 -3.34 -1.77
CA HIS A 54 -5.36 -4.23 -2.15
C HIS A 54 -4.80 -5.52 -2.77
N ARG A 55 -5.68 -6.50 -3.01
CA ARG A 55 -5.36 -7.65 -3.84
C ARG A 55 -5.34 -7.19 -5.29
N ASN A 56 -4.17 -7.19 -5.89
CA ASN A 56 -4.00 -6.73 -7.26
C ASN A 56 -4.36 -7.82 -8.27
N GLU A 57 -5.14 -7.46 -9.30
CA GLU A 57 -5.54 -8.37 -10.38
C GLU A 57 -4.62 -8.30 -11.60
N ASP A 58 -3.87 -7.21 -11.75
CA ASP A 58 -3.13 -6.91 -12.98
C ASP A 58 -1.67 -7.38 -12.97
N TYR A 59 -1.09 -7.62 -11.78
CA TYR A 59 0.31 -8.03 -11.65
C TYR A 59 0.59 -8.87 -10.42
N PHE A 60 1.73 -9.57 -10.43
CA PHE A 60 2.23 -10.28 -9.26
C PHE A 60 2.97 -9.33 -8.31
N VAL A 61 2.41 -9.14 -7.13
CA VAL A 61 3.04 -8.34 -6.07
C VAL A 61 4.37 -8.97 -5.62
N GLY A 62 5.37 -8.11 -5.38
CA GLY A 62 6.71 -8.54 -4.96
C GLY A 62 6.89 -8.75 -3.45
N SER A 63 5.83 -8.68 -2.66
CA SER A 63 5.89 -8.63 -1.21
C SER A 63 6.61 -9.82 -0.59
N MET A 64 6.29 -11.03 -1.05
CA MET A 64 6.91 -12.25 -0.53
C MET A 64 8.38 -12.37 -0.91
N GLU A 65 8.73 -11.98 -2.13
CA GLU A 65 10.12 -11.99 -2.59
C GLU A 65 10.95 -10.96 -1.81
N LEU A 66 10.43 -9.74 -1.68
CA LEU A 66 11.08 -8.69 -0.90
C LEU A 66 11.23 -9.07 0.58
N ALA A 67 10.21 -9.67 1.17
CA ALA A 67 10.26 -10.16 2.55
C ALA A 67 11.32 -11.24 2.76
N LYS A 68 11.50 -12.14 1.79
CA LYS A 68 12.51 -13.19 1.84
C LYS A 68 13.93 -12.61 1.88
N PHE A 69 14.21 -11.54 1.14
CA PHE A 69 15.52 -10.90 1.14
C PHE A 69 15.78 -9.99 2.34
N THR A 70 14.75 -9.34 2.86
CA THR A 70 14.90 -8.28 3.86
C THR A 70 14.51 -8.69 5.27
N GLY A 71 13.74 -9.77 5.42
CA GLY A 71 13.10 -10.14 6.68
C GLY A 71 11.96 -9.22 7.08
N ALA A 72 11.49 -8.34 6.18
CA ALA A 72 10.39 -7.40 6.44
C ALA A 72 9.07 -8.14 6.68
N LYS A 73 8.22 -7.58 7.53
CA LYS A 73 6.87 -8.11 7.79
C LYS A 73 5.92 -7.63 6.71
N VAL A 74 5.18 -8.56 6.11
CA VAL A 74 4.16 -8.25 5.10
C VAL A 74 2.80 -8.05 5.76
N TRP A 75 2.12 -6.99 5.34
CA TRP A 75 0.76 -6.63 5.75
C TRP A 75 -0.08 -6.42 4.49
N HIS A 76 -1.14 -7.19 4.35
CA HIS A 76 -2.04 -7.12 3.21
C HIS A 76 -3.38 -6.50 3.61
N ALA A 77 -3.99 -5.81 2.67
CA ALA A 77 -5.40 -5.44 2.73
C ALA A 77 -6.28 -6.70 2.51
N ASP A 78 -7.55 -6.53 2.26
CA ASP A 78 -8.45 -7.65 1.94
C ASP A 78 -8.38 -8.81 2.95
N GLY A 79 -8.32 -8.51 4.24
CA GLY A 79 -8.16 -9.49 5.31
C GLY A 79 -9.26 -10.56 5.40
N GLN A 80 -10.32 -10.44 4.58
CA GLN A 80 -11.36 -11.44 4.41
C GLN A 80 -10.96 -12.62 3.50
N TRP A 81 -9.87 -12.49 2.74
CA TRP A 81 -9.36 -13.56 1.89
C TRP A 81 -8.37 -14.44 2.66
N ASP A 82 -8.35 -15.74 2.33
CA ASP A 82 -7.42 -16.70 2.92
C ASP A 82 -6.02 -16.55 2.32
N TYR A 83 -5.31 -15.51 2.72
CA TYR A 83 -3.91 -15.33 2.38
C TYR A 83 -3.03 -16.38 3.05
N LYS A 84 -2.10 -16.95 2.29
CA LYS A 84 -1.11 -17.93 2.80
C LYS A 84 0.17 -17.25 3.30
N TYR A 85 0.21 -15.93 3.34
CA TYR A 85 1.37 -15.14 3.76
C TYR A 85 0.95 -13.86 4.49
N GLY A 86 1.91 -13.28 5.22
CA GLY A 86 1.72 -12.00 5.86
C GLY A 86 0.66 -11.98 6.96
N LYS A 87 0.18 -10.79 7.25
CA LYS A 87 -0.90 -10.52 8.21
C LYS A 87 -1.85 -9.48 7.61
N ALA A 88 -3.11 -9.56 7.98
CA ALA A 88 -4.07 -8.52 7.62
C ALA A 88 -3.72 -7.20 8.33
N ALA A 89 -3.70 -6.11 7.56
CA ALA A 89 -3.68 -4.77 8.10
C ALA A 89 -5.05 -4.44 8.71
N LEU A 90 -5.06 -3.87 9.90
CA LEU A 90 -6.30 -3.51 10.58
C LEU A 90 -6.61 -2.02 10.42
N PRO A 91 -7.89 -1.62 10.34
CA PRO A 91 -8.29 -0.23 10.33
C PRO A 91 -7.66 0.56 11.48
N GLY A 92 -7.03 1.70 11.18
CA GLY A 92 -6.35 2.55 12.16
C GLY A 92 -5.02 2.01 12.68
N GLN A 93 -4.55 0.86 12.18
CA GLN A 93 -3.24 0.34 12.54
C GLN A 93 -2.14 1.30 12.10
N LYS A 94 -1.12 1.46 12.96
CA LYS A 94 0.01 2.36 12.70
C LYS A 94 1.34 1.61 12.70
N TRP A 95 2.20 1.98 11.75
CA TRP A 95 3.60 1.54 11.67
C TRP A 95 4.49 2.76 11.85
N LYS A 96 5.40 2.70 12.80
CA LYS A 96 6.38 3.75 13.05
C LYS A 96 7.62 3.53 12.20
N ILE A 97 8.14 4.60 11.58
CA ILE A 97 9.34 4.61 10.75
C ILE A 97 10.21 5.78 11.21
N GLY A 98 11.17 5.51 12.09
CA GLY A 98 11.94 6.60 12.68
C GLY A 98 11.06 7.60 13.41
N ARG A 99 10.92 8.83 12.85
CA ARG A 99 10.03 9.89 13.37
C ARG A 99 8.68 9.97 12.67
N LEU A 100 8.51 9.23 11.58
CA LEU A 100 7.29 9.19 10.80
C LEU A 100 6.38 8.07 11.29
N ALA A 101 5.13 8.09 10.84
CA ALA A 101 4.20 6.97 10.99
C ALA A 101 3.35 6.80 9.73
N ILE A 102 2.94 5.56 9.46
CA ILE A 102 1.93 5.26 8.44
C ILE A 102 0.72 4.69 9.15
N GLU A 103 -0.47 5.17 8.79
CA GLU A 103 -1.76 4.73 9.34
C GLU A 103 -2.62 4.09 8.24
N ALA A 104 -3.21 2.93 8.54
CA ALA A 104 -4.13 2.23 7.64
C ALA A 104 -5.53 2.85 7.70
N ILE A 105 -6.06 3.25 6.55
CA ILE A 105 -7.41 3.80 6.37
C ILE A 105 -8.17 2.88 5.41
N PRO A 106 -9.24 2.18 5.84
CA PRO A 106 -10.04 1.37 4.93
C PRO A 106 -10.66 2.24 3.83
N THR A 107 -10.48 1.85 2.59
CA THR A 107 -11.06 2.54 1.41
C THR A 107 -11.68 1.53 0.46
N PRO A 108 -12.72 0.78 0.90
CA PRO A 108 -13.37 -0.21 0.05
C PRO A 108 -14.05 0.44 -1.15
N GLY A 109 -14.16 -0.33 -2.24
CA GLY A 109 -14.87 0.07 -3.45
C GLY A 109 -14.24 -0.47 -4.71
N HIS A 110 -12.95 -0.31 -4.93
CA HIS A 110 -12.22 -1.02 -5.98
C HIS A 110 -12.14 -2.52 -5.63
N THR A 111 -11.65 -2.86 -4.45
CA THR A 111 -11.90 -4.16 -3.81
C THR A 111 -12.63 -3.98 -2.48
N PRO A 112 -13.30 -5.01 -1.94
CA PRO A 112 -14.02 -4.91 -0.66
C PRO A 112 -13.11 -4.59 0.52
N GLY A 113 -11.85 -4.98 0.45
CA GLY A 113 -10.86 -4.79 1.51
C GLY A 113 -9.78 -3.78 1.20
N SER A 114 -9.93 -2.96 0.16
CA SER A 114 -8.94 -1.93 -0.18
C SER A 114 -8.59 -1.05 1.01
N MET A 115 -7.31 -0.73 1.12
CA MET A 115 -6.73 0.04 2.21
C MET A 115 -5.85 1.15 1.65
N SER A 116 -6.10 2.37 2.07
CA SER A 116 -5.16 3.48 1.86
C SER A 116 -4.23 3.61 3.05
N TYR A 117 -3.05 4.16 2.82
CA TYR A 117 -2.04 4.36 3.86
C TYR A 117 -1.69 5.83 3.97
N LEU A 118 -2.01 6.44 5.12
CA LEU A 118 -1.73 7.84 5.41
C LEU A 118 -0.35 7.98 6.04
N LEU A 119 0.55 8.70 5.38
CA LEU A 119 1.85 9.06 5.94
C LEU A 119 1.72 10.29 6.83
N LEU A 120 2.12 10.14 8.07
CA LEU A 120 2.19 11.20 9.05
C LEU A 120 3.64 11.66 9.23
N ASP A 121 3.84 12.97 9.29
CA ASP A 121 5.15 13.57 9.54
C ASP A 121 5.60 13.40 11.01
N SER A 122 6.77 13.94 11.34
CA SER A 122 7.35 13.89 12.69
C SER A 122 6.53 14.64 13.76
N LYS A 123 5.54 15.43 13.37
CA LYS A 123 4.60 16.13 14.25
C LYS A 123 3.25 15.45 14.30
N GLY A 124 3.06 14.35 13.56
CA GLY A 124 1.79 13.64 13.44
C GLY A 124 0.81 14.29 12.48
N LEU A 125 1.27 15.21 11.64
CA LEU A 125 0.42 15.85 10.63
C LEU A 125 0.41 15.02 9.34
N ALA A 126 -0.74 14.96 8.68
CA ALA A 126 -0.90 14.31 7.38
C ALA A 126 0.02 14.94 6.33
N TRP A 127 0.83 14.12 5.66
CA TRP A 127 1.80 14.57 4.66
C TRP A 127 1.51 13.99 3.27
N ALA A 128 1.14 12.72 3.17
CA ALA A 128 0.79 12.04 1.93
C ALA A 128 -0.18 10.89 2.19
N VAL A 129 -0.90 10.47 1.16
CA VAL A 129 -1.73 9.28 1.21
C VAL A 129 -1.43 8.40 -0.01
N PHE A 130 -1.30 7.09 0.24
CA PHE A 130 -1.11 6.06 -0.78
C PHE A 130 -2.44 5.34 -0.94
N THR A 131 -3.14 5.62 -2.01
CA THR A 131 -4.54 5.23 -2.21
C THR A 131 -4.72 3.90 -2.91
N GLY A 132 -3.63 3.34 -3.47
CA GLY A 132 -3.77 2.22 -4.41
C GLY A 132 -4.78 2.60 -5.50
N ASP A 133 -5.64 1.65 -5.84
CA ASP A 133 -6.65 1.84 -6.87
C ASP A 133 -7.99 2.39 -6.34
N ALA A 134 -8.02 2.94 -5.12
CA ALA A 134 -9.21 3.65 -4.65
C ALA A 134 -9.36 5.03 -5.31
N LEU A 135 -8.24 5.77 -5.49
CA LEU A 135 -8.28 7.13 -6.03
C LEU A 135 -7.04 7.43 -6.89
N PHE A 136 -7.26 7.98 -8.06
CA PHE A 136 -6.23 8.44 -8.99
C PHE A 136 -6.26 9.96 -9.16
N ALA A 137 -5.29 10.50 -9.89
CA ALA A 137 -5.31 11.91 -10.28
C ALA A 137 -6.36 12.13 -11.39
N GLY A 138 -7.57 12.53 -11.00
CA GLY A 138 -8.68 12.82 -11.91
C GLY A 138 -9.58 11.62 -12.24
N ASP A 139 -9.40 10.49 -11.55
CA ASP A 139 -10.22 9.29 -11.74
C ASP A 139 -10.28 8.44 -10.47
N VAL A 140 -11.01 7.35 -10.49
CA VAL A 140 -11.12 6.36 -9.41
C VAL A 140 -10.93 4.95 -9.95
N GLY A 141 -10.65 3.99 -9.08
CA GLY A 141 -10.54 2.59 -9.46
C GLY A 141 -11.86 2.02 -9.99
N ARG A 142 -11.75 1.01 -10.86
CA ARG A 142 -12.90 0.28 -11.38
C ARG A 142 -13.66 -0.44 -10.26
N ILE A 143 -14.95 -0.63 -10.45
CA ILE A 143 -15.88 -1.20 -9.45
C ILE A 143 -16.46 -2.55 -9.85
N ASP A 144 -16.14 -3.03 -11.05
CA ASP A 144 -16.77 -4.20 -11.69
C ASP A 144 -16.02 -5.53 -11.47
N LEU A 145 -14.97 -5.53 -10.65
CA LEU A 145 -14.13 -6.73 -10.39
C LEU A 145 -14.90 -7.92 -9.82
N LEU A 146 -16.00 -7.67 -9.12
CA LEU A 146 -16.85 -8.71 -8.51
C LEU A 146 -18.09 -9.04 -9.33
N GLY A 147 -18.20 -8.51 -10.56
CA GLY A 147 -19.31 -8.70 -11.48
C GLY A 147 -20.39 -7.62 -11.36
N GLU A 148 -21.18 -7.50 -12.43
CA GLU A 148 -22.19 -6.45 -12.62
C GLU A 148 -23.21 -6.35 -11.46
N GLU A 149 -23.56 -7.47 -10.85
CA GLU A 149 -24.52 -7.50 -9.73
C GLU A 149 -24.02 -6.71 -8.51
N ARG A 150 -22.70 -6.61 -8.33
CA ARG A 150 -22.10 -5.94 -7.18
C ARG A 150 -21.61 -4.52 -7.48
N GLU A 151 -21.63 -4.07 -8.72
CA GLU A 151 -21.20 -2.72 -9.09
C GLU A 151 -21.89 -1.61 -8.29
N PRO A 152 -23.22 -1.60 -8.07
CA PRO A 152 -23.86 -0.54 -7.30
C PRO A 152 -23.37 -0.49 -5.83
N GLU A 153 -23.13 -1.64 -5.22
CA GLU A 153 -22.57 -1.74 -3.87
C GLU A 153 -21.15 -1.19 -3.84
N MET A 154 -20.30 -1.63 -4.78
CA MET A 154 -18.90 -1.23 -4.83
C MET A 154 -18.74 0.26 -5.14
N ALA A 155 -19.58 0.81 -6.03
CA ALA A 155 -19.63 2.25 -6.30
C ALA A 155 -20.00 3.05 -5.05
N GLY A 156 -21.01 2.61 -4.30
CA GLY A 156 -21.40 3.23 -3.04
C GLY A 156 -20.29 3.22 -1.99
N LEU A 157 -19.59 2.10 -1.85
CA LEU A 157 -18.46 1.97 -0.94
C LEU A 157 -17.31 2.91 -1.35
N LEU A 158 -17.00 2.98 -2.66
CA LEU A 158 -15.93 3.83 -3.17
C LEU A 158 -16.27 5.32 -2.96
N TYR A 159 -17.51 5.71 -3.22
CA TYR A 159 -17.97 7.07 -2.95
C TYR A 159 -17.79 7.44 -1.46
N GLN A 160 -18.24 6.60 -0.55
CA GLN A 160 -18.08 6.81 0.90
C GLN A 160 -16.60 6.87 1.30
N SER A 161 -15.77 6.05 0.69
CA SER A 161 -14.32 6.02 0.96
C SER A 161 -13.63 7.32 0.57
N ILE A 162 -14.12 8.02 -0.44
CA ILE A 162 -13.50 9.26 -0.96
C ILE A 162 -14.08 10.51 -0.30
N PHE A 163 -15.39 10.56 -0.08
CA PHE A 163 -16.07 11.79 0.31
C PHE A 163 -16.48 11.87 1.78
N ASP A 164 -16.57 10.74 2.48
CA ASP A 164 -17.04 10.70 3.88
C ASP A 164 -15.90 10.45 4.90
N ARG A 165 -14.63 10.44 4.46
CA ARG A 165 -13.47 10.14 5.33
C ARG A 165 -12.37 11.18 5.30
#